data_54916a047a6fa54f3c69e422eebfcff0
#
_entry.id   54916a047a6fa54f3c69e422eebfcff0
#
_cell.length_a   1.000
_cell.length_b   1.000
_cell.length_c   1.000
_cell.angle_alpha   90.00
_cell.angle_beta   90.00
_cell.angle_gamma   90.00
#
_symmetry.space_group_name_H-M   'P 1'
#
loop_
_entity.id
_entity.type
_entity.pdbx_description
1 polymer ?
#
loop_
_entity_poly.entity_id
_entity_poly.type
_entity_poly.pdbx_seq_one_letter_code
_entity_poly.pdbx_strand_id
1 'polypeptide(L)'
;TNASLHLPAIANEAGIEFYLQDVCEIFKSTPYFVDLKPGGKFVAKDLYEAGGISVVMKELKKEGLIHEDCMTVSGRCIGEELEYVSGEADGKVIYSIKNPISKTGGVVGLKGNLAPEGAIVKVAGMLDEELIFRGPARVFECEEDAFEAVKGRNYEEGEVIVIRNEGPAGGPGMREMLATTAALSGQGMGKKVALITDGRFSGATRG
;
A
#
# COMPACT_ATOMS: atom_id res chain seq x y z
N THR A 1 1.87 0.40 -0.69
CA THR A 1 2.24 1.81 -0.99
C THR A 1 3.62 1.91 -1.64
N ASN A 2 4.65 1.21 -1.15
CA ASN A 2 6.02 1.31 -1.70
C ASN A 2 6.07 1.02 -3.20
N ALA A 3 5.40 -0.04 -3.68
CA ALA A 3 5.36 -0.37 -5.10
C ALA A 3 4.78 0.77 -5.96
N SER A 4 3.77 1.47 -5.45
CA SER A 4 3.14 2.61 -6.15
C SER A 4 4.08 3.79 -6.38
N LEU A 5 5.17 3.87 -5.63
CA LEU A 5 6.18 4.92 -5.72
C LEU A 5 7.44 4.43 -6.46
N HIS A 6 7.90 3.23 -6.11
CA HIS A 6 9.17 2.74 -6.63
C HIS A 6 9.06 2.16 -8.05
N LEU A 7 7.95 1.53 -8.43
CA LEU A 7 7.78 1.00 -9.78
C LEU A 7 7.79 2.10 -10.85
N PRO A 8 7.03 3.23 -10.70
CA PRO A 8 7.16 4.35 -11.61
C PRO A 8 8.58 4.94 -11.66
N ALA A 9 9.29 5.02 -10.53
CA ALA A 9 10.67 5.51 -10.50
C ALA A 9 11.61 4.58 -11.27
N ILE A 10 11.50 3.26 -11.11
CA ILE A 10 12.28 2.27 -11.86
C ILE A 10 11.97 2.35 -13.35
N ALA A 11 10.69 2.47 -13.71
CA ALA A 11 10.26 2.59 -15.10
C ALA A 11 10.85 3.86 -15.76
N ASN A 12 10.83 4.99 -15.05
CA ASN A 12 11.43 6.23 -15.51
C ASN A 12 12.94 6.07 -15.81
N GLU A 13 13.71 5.44 -14.93
CA GLU A 13 15.12 5.16 -15.15
C GLU A 13 15.36 4.21 -16.33
N ALA A 14 14.41 3.32 -16.61
CA ALA A 14 14.45 2.41 -17.75
C ALA A 14 13.91 3.04 -19.05
N GLY A 15 13.45 4.29 -19.03
CA GLY A 15 12.85 4.96 -20.19
C GLY A 15 11.47 4.38 -20.58
N ILE A 16 10.75 3.79 -19.61
CA ILE A 16 9.43 3.18 -19.82
C ILE A 16 8.37 4.11 -19.24
N GLU A 17 7.34 4.40 -20.02
CA GLU A 17 6.17 5.15 -19.55
C GLU A 17 5.34 4.27 -18.62
N PHE A 18 5.35 4.57 -17.33
CA PHE A 18 4.56 3.90 -16.30
C PHE A 18 4.35 4.87 -15.14
N TYR A 19 3.11 5.23 -14.90
CA TYR A 19 2.74 6.31 -14.00
C TYR A 19 1.87 5.81 -12.83
N LEU A 20 1.58 6.67 -11.88
CA LEU A 20 0.69 6.37 -10.76
C LEU A 20 -0.70 5.91 -11.23
N GLN A 21 -1.19 6.45 -12.37
CA GLN A 21 -2.47 6.06 -12.94
C GLN A 21 -2.49 4.58 -13.34
N ASP A 22 -1.42 4.08 -13.97
CA ASP A 22 -1.30 2.67 -14.37
C ASP A 22 -1.32 1.76 -13.15
N VAL A 23 -0.60 2.15 -12.10
CA VAL A 23 -0.63 1.45 -10.80
C VAL A 23 -2.05 1.40 -10.23
N CYS A 24 -2.78 2.51 -10.26
CA CYS A 24 -4.15 2.57 -9.76
C CYS A 24 -5.11 1.67 -10.54
N GLU A 25 -4.94 1.58 -11.86
CA GLU A 25 -5.75 0.70 -12.73
C GLU A 25 -5.46 -0.78 -12.46
N ILE A 26 -4.19 -1.14 -12.27
CA ILE A 26 -3.80 -2.49 -11.87
C ILE A 26 -4.46 -2.86 -10.53
N PHE A 27 -4.42 -1.96 -9.53
CA PHE A 27 -5.07 -2.22 -8.25
C PHE A 27 -6.60 -2.35 -8.35
N LYS A 28 -7.24 -1.65 -9.28
CA LYS A 28 -8.69 -1.79 -9.51
C LYS A 28 -9.05 -3.15 -10.11
N SER A 29 -8.21 -3.68 -10.99
CA SER A 29 -8.44 -4.94 -11.69
C SER A 29 -7.91 -6.17 -10.95
N THR A 30 -7.02 -5.99 -9.97
CA THR A 30 -6.40 -7.10 -9.22
C THR A 30 -7.05 -7.23 -7.85
N PRO A 31 -7.73 -8.35 -7.55
CA PRO A 31 -8.37 -8.57 -6.27
C PRO A 31 -7.39 -8.63 -5.08
N TYR A 32 -7.87 -8.26 -3.89
CA TYR A 32 -7.16 -8.51 -2.64
C TYR A 32 -7.57 -9.88 -2.10
N PHE A 33 -6.66 -10.85 -2.13
CA PHE A 33 -6.95 -12.25 -1.80
C PHE A 33 -5.90 -12.94 -0.92
N VAL A 34 -4.93 -12.19 -0.41
CA VAL A 34 -3.90 -12.71 0.51
C VAL A 34 -3.98 -11.97 1.84
N ASP A 35 -4.34 -12.66 2.91
CA ASP A 35 -4.66 -12.10 4.23
C ASP A 35 -3.39 -11.85 5.07
N LEU A 36 -2.54 -10.92 4.65
CA LEU A 36 -1.27 -10.60 5.30
C LEU A 36 -1.30 -9.26 6.04
N LYS A 37 -0.62 -9.22 7.19
CA LYS A 37 -0.34 -7.97 7.91
C LYS A 37 0.41 -6.97 7.02
N PRO A 38 0.16 -5.67 7.20
CA PRO A 38 -0.63 -5.02 8.26
C PRO A 38 -2.13 -4.91 7.97
N GLY A 39 -2.60 -5.16 6.77
CA GLY A 39 -4.02 -5.12 6.40
C GLY A 39 -4.81 -6.36 6.85
N GLY A 40 -4.15 -7.50 6.94
CA GLY A 40 -4.70 -8.78 7.32
C GLY A 40 -4.16 -9.34 8.64
N LYS A 41 -4.29 -10.65 8.83
CA LYS A 41 -4.02 -11.35 10.10
C LYS A 41 -2.67 -12.05 10.16
N PHE A 42 -2.22 -12.61 9.03
CA PHE A 42 -1.08 -13.51 8.95
C PHE A 42 0.24 -12.78 8.66
N VAL A 43 1.36 -13.48 8.80
CA VAL A 43 2.71 -12.94 8.53
C VAL A 43 3.38 -13.70 7.37
N ALA A 44 4.54 -13.25 6.94
CA ALA A 44 5.27 -13.85 5.82
C ALA A 44 5.58 -15.35 6.00
N LYS A 45 5.78 -15.80 7.24
CA LYS A 45 5.96 -17.23 7.56
C LYS A 45 4.71 -18.04 7.20
N ASP A 46 3.53 -17.54 7.57
CA ASP A 46 2.26 -18.20 7.26
C ASP A 46 2.04 -18.30 5.74
N LEU A 47 2.40 -17.23 5.00
CA LEU A 47 2.36 -17.23 3.55
C LEU A 47 3.28 -18.33 2.97
N TYR A 48 4.50 -18.44 3.47
CA TYR A 48 5.45 -19.48 3.04
C TYR A 48 4.88 -20.88 3.26
N GLU A 49 4.30 -21.14 4.44
CA GLU A 49 3.67 -22.40 4.78
C GLU A 49 2.42 -22.72 3.92
N ALA A 50 1.70 -21.68 3.47
CA ALA A 50 0.56 -21.80 2.54
C ALA A 50 0.95 -21.97 1.06
N GLY A 51 2.25 -22.13 0.75
CA GLY A 51 2.76 -22.33 -0.60
C GLY A 51 3.44 -21.12 -1.24
N GLY A 52 3.53 -20.02 -0.50
CA GLY A 52 4.33 -18.84 -0.87
C GLY A 52 3.82 -18.03 -2.06
N ILE A 53 4.69 -17.20 -2.57
CA ILE A 53 4.41 -16.35 -3.74
C ILE A 53 4.05 -17.17 -4.98
N SER A 54 4.59 -18.36 -5.13
CA SER A 54 4.31 -19.21 -6.30
C SER A 54 2.82 -19.59 -6.38
N VAL A 55 2.18 -19.91 -5.24
CA VAL A 55 0.73 -20.18 -5.20
C VAL A 55 -0.07 -18.91 -5.48
N VAL A 56 0.37 -17.75 -4.97
CA VAL A 56 -0.26 -16.45 -5.27
C VAL A 56 -0.23 -16.18 -6.78
N MET A 57 0.93 -16.36 -7.43
CA MET A 57 1.06 -16.18 -8.87
C MET A 57 0.21 -17.19 -9.66
N LYS A 58 0.14 -18.43 -9.20
CA LYS A 58 -0.73 -19.46 -9.81
C LYS A 58 -2.21 -19.08 -9.73
N GLU A 59 -2.66 -18.48 -8.62
CA GLU A 59 -4.03 -17.96 -8.51
C GLU A 59 -4.28 -16.80 -9.49
N LEU A 60 -3.35 -15.85 -9.63
CA LEU A 60 -3.43 -14.75 -10.59
C LEU A 60 -3.48 -15.26 -12.05
N LYS A 61 -2.70 -16.30 -12.37
CA LYS A 61 -2.70 -16.95 -13.69
C LYS A 61 -4.10 -17.47 -14.07
N LYS A 62 -4.86 -18.02 -13.12
CA LYS A 62 -6.20 -18.58 -13.38
C LYS A 62 -7.20 -17.57 -13.98
N GLU A 63 -7.00 -16.26 -13.71
CA GLU A 63 -7.85 -15.18 -14.22
C GLU A 63 -7.12 -14.30 -15.25
N GLY A 64 -5.98 -14.75 -15.78
CA GLY A 64 -5.22 -14.04 -16.82
C GLY A 64 -4.60 -12.72 -16.33
N LEU A 65 -4.31 -12.61 -15.04
CA LEU A 65 -3.73 -11.40 -14.41
C LEU A 65 -2.20 -11.42 -14.37
N ILE A 66 -1.58 -12.32 -15.13
CA ILE A 66 -0.12 -12.43 -15.27
C ILE A 66 0.24 -12.50 -16.75
N HIS A 67 1.30 -11.84 -17.15
CA HIS A 67 1.95 -11.99 -18.43
C HIS A 67 2.78 -13.27 -18.45
N GLU A 68 2.19 -14.36 -18.92
CA GLU A 68 2.78 -15.71 -18.84
C GLU A 68 4.02 -15.88 -19.74
N ASP A 69 4.14 -15.07 -20.77
CA ASP A 69 5.22 -15.07 -21.78
C ASP A 69 6.49 -14.35 -21.31
N CYS A 70 6.44 -13.66 -20.17
CA CYS A 70 7.60 -12.96 -19.61
C CYS A 70 8.67 -13.94 -19.13
N MET A 71 9.92 -13.71 -19.57
CA MET A 71 11.10 -14.51 -19.21
C MET A 71 11.47 -14.34 -17.74
N THR A 72 11.81 -15.43 -17.08
CA THR A 72 12.35 -15.44 -15.71
C THR A 72 13.86 -15.65 -15.69
N VAL A 73 14.46 -15.51 -14.52
CA VAL A 73 15.91 -15.77 -14.32
C VAL A 73 16.32 -17.24 -14.55
N SER A 74 15.37 -18.17 -14.55
CA SER A 74 15.62 -19.57 -14.86
C SER A 74 15.81 -19.85 -16.35
N GLY A 75 15.50 -18.86 -17.21
CA GLY A 75 15.49 -19.03 -18.67
C GLY A 75 14.18 -19.62 -19.21
N ARG A 76 13.16 -19.83 -18.36
CA ARG A 76 11.79 -20.22 -18.72
C ARG A 76 10.83 -19.04 -18.58
N CYS A 77 9.70 -19.09 -19.27
CA CYS A 77 8.65 -18.11 -19.07
C CYS A 77 7.90 -18.33 -17.75
N ILE A 78 7.27 -17.26 -17.22
CA ILE A 78 6.48 -17.34 -15.97
C ILE A 78 5.42 -18.43 -16.05
N GLY A 79 4.71 -18.52 -17.20
CA GLY A 79 3.69 -19.55 -17.41
C GLY A 79 4.21 -20.97 -17.25
N GLU A 80 5.40 -21.25 -17.80
CA GLU A 80 6.09 -22.54 -17.68
C GLU A 80 6.52 -22.84 -16.23
N GLU A 81 7.07 -21.84 -15.53
CA GLU A 81 7.46 -21.99 -14.11
C GLU A 81 6.27 -22.35 -13.23
N LEU A 82 5.13 -21.75 -13.49
CA LEU A 82 3.92 -21.99 -12.70
C LEU A 82 3.30 -23.39 -12.91
N GLU A 83 3.61 -24.09 -14.00
CA GLU A 83 3.18 -25.50 -14.20
C GLU A 83 3.80 -26.46 -13.16
N TYR A 84 4.96 -26.12 -12.64
CA TYR A 84 5.65 -26.94 -11.61
C TYR A 84 5.17 -26.64 -10.19
N VAL A 85 4.28 -25.67 -9.99
CA VAL A 85 3.75 -25.29 -8.68
C VAL A 85 2.62 -26.25 -8.27
N SER A 86 2.88 -27.12 -7.31
CA SER A 86 1.93 -28.14 -6.84
C SER A 86 0.90 -27.63 -5.82
N GLY A 87 1.16 -26.49 -5.17
CA GLY A 87 0.27 -25.91 -4.16
C GLY A 87 -1.00 -25.31 -4.74
N GLU A 88 -2.04 -25.19 -3.91
CA GLU A 88 -3.30 -24.50 -4.19
C GLU A 88 -3.61 -23.52 -3.05
N ALA A 89 -4.48 -22.53 -3.31
CA ALA A 89 -4.97 -21.62 -2.28
C ALA A 89 -5.62 -22.37 -1.13
N ASP A 90 -5.19 -22.12 0.11
CA ASP A 90 -5.64 -22.81 1.32
C ASP A 90 -6.98 -22.27 1.87
N GLY A 91 -7.50 -21.20 1.29
CA GLY A 91 -8.73 -20.53 1.72
C GLY A 91 -8.64 -19.82 3.07
N LYS A 92 -7.44 -19.67 3.61
CA LYS A 92 -7.18 -19.06 4.92
C LYS A 92 -6.16 -17.94 4.83
N VAL A 93 -4.96 -18.21 4.38
CA VAL A 93 -3.90 -17.21 4.12
C VAL A 93 -3.98 -16.71 2.70
N ILE A 94 -4.10 -17.65 1.75
CA ILE A 94 -4.30 -17.40 0.33
C ILE A 94 -5.73 -17.82 -0.03
N TYR A 95 -6.57 -16.87 -0.35
CA TYR A 95 -7.94 -17.13 -0.83
C TYR A 95 -7.93 -17.44 -2.32
N SER A 96 -8.93 -18.17 -2.79
CA SER A 96 -9.11 -18.32 -4.23
C SER A 96 -9.38 -16.97 -4.87
N ILE A 97 -8.77 -16.70 -6.03
CA ILE A 97 -8.96 -15.49 -6.81
C ILE A 97 -10.43 -15.26 -7.20
N LYS A 98 -11.22 -16.33 -7.30
CA LYS A 98 -12.67 -16.26 -7.58
C LYS A 98 -13.51 -15.89 -6.37
N ASN A 99 -12.96 -16.04 -5.15
CA ASN A 99 -13.62 -15.66 -3.91
C ASN A 99 -12.65 -14.87 -3.02
N PRO A 100 -12.23 -13.68 -3.47
CA PRO A 100 -11.23 -12.88 -2.79
C PRO A 100 -11.79 -12.19 -1.54
N ILE A 101 -10.90 -11.66 -0.70
CA ILE A 101 -11.26 -10.81 0.45
C ILE A 101 -11.94 -9.51 -0.04
N SER A 102 -11.41 -8.94 -1.13
CA SER A 102 -12.00 -7.79 -1.82
C SER A 102 -11.82 -7.94 -3.32
N LYS A 103 -12.79 -7.48 -4.11
CA LYS A 103 -12.75 -7.50 -5.58
C LYS A 103 -11.71 -6.55 -6.18
N THR A 104 -11.23 -5.60 -5.39
CA THR A 104 -10.20 -4.61 -5.77
C THR A 104 -9.02 -4.71 -4.83
N GLY A 105 -7.86 -4.23 -5.27
CA GLY A 105 -6.64 -4.19 -4.46
C GLY A 105 -6.74 -3.26 -3.26
N GLY A 106 -5.82 -3.43 -2.32
CA GLY A 106 -5.80 -2.72 -1.04
C GLY A 106 -5.22 -1.30 -1.07
N VAL A 107 -5.00 -0.73 -2.26
CA VAL A 107 -4.49 0.64 -2.45
C VAL A 107 -5.37 1.36 -3.45
N VAL A 108 -5.72 2.60 -3.17
CA VAL A 108 -6.55 3.45 -4.03
C VAL A 108 -5.80 4.72 -4.38
N GLY A 109 -5.86 5.11 -5.66
CA GLY A 109 -5.43 6.42 -6.12
C GLY A 109 -6.49 7.48 -5.81
N LEU A 110 -6.04 8.60 -5.27
CA LEU A 110 -6.87 9.76 -4.97
C LEU A 110 -6.48 10.92 -5.87
N LYS A 111 -7.45 11.78 -6.18
CA LYS A 111 -7.22 13.02 -6.91
C LYS A 111 -8.14 14.11 -6.39
N GLY A 112 -7.62 15.31 -6.22
CA GLY A 112 -8.39 16.45 -5.73
C GLY A 112 -7.56 17.73 -5.71
N ASN A 113 -8.14 18.81 -5.21
CA ASN A 113 -7.49 20.11 -5.17
C ASN A 113 -6.24 20.15 -4.26
N LEU A 114 -6.17 19.28 -3.24
CA LEU A 114 -5.01 19.15 -2.38
C LEU A 114 -3.87 18.38 -3.06
N ALA A 115 -4.20 17.40 -3.91
CA ALA A 115 -3.26 16.58 -4.66
C ALA A 115 -3.73 16.44 -6.12
N PRO A 116 -3.58 17.48 -6.95
CA PRO A 116 -4.09 17.50 -8.33
C PRO A 116 -3.38 16.49 -9.25
N GLU A 117 -2.14 16.18 -8.98
CA GLU A 117 -1.36 15.17 -9.72
C GLU A 117 -1.56 13.76 -9.19
N GLY A 118 -2.22 13.62 -8.04
CA GLY A 118 -2.58 12.36 -7.43
C GLY A 118 -1.94 12.12 -6.07
N ALA A 119 -2.57 11.23 -5.33
CA ALA A 119 -2.09 10.69 -4.07
C ALA A 119 -2.52 9.24 -3.95
N ILE A 120 -2.01 8.52 -2.98
CA ILE A 120 -2.40 7.13 -2.70
C ILE A 120 -2.81 6.97 -1.25
N VAL A 121 -3.78 6.09 -1.04
CA VAL A 121 -4.18 5.63 0.28
C VAL A 121 -4.24 4.11 0.29
N LYS A 122 -3.82 3.52 1.39
CA LYS A 122 -3.98 2.09 1.64
C LYS A 122 -5.30 1.88 2.33
N VAL A 123 -6.22 1.21 1.66
CA VAL A 123 -7.56 0.91 2.18
C VAL A 123 -7.68 -0.52 2.72
N ALA A 124 -6.67 -1.35 2.53
CA ALA A 124 -6.65 -2.71 3.07
C ALA A 124 -6.74 -2.69 4.60
N GLY A 125 -7.81 -3.26 5.13
CA GLY A 125 -8.10 -3.31 6.57
C GLY A 125 -8.77 -2.07 7.15
N MET A 126 -9.16 -1.10 6.32
CA MET A 126 -10.07 0.00 6.70
C MET A 126 -11.53 -0.46 6.65
N LEU A 127 -12.35 0.11 7.50
CA LEU A 127 -13.81 -0.03 7.47
C LEU A 127 -14.41 1.05 6.57
N ASP A 128 -15.63 0.83 6.05
CA ASP A 128 -16.30 1.79 5.16
C ASP A 128 -16.45 3.18 5.80
N GLU A 129 -16.69 3.24 7.10
CA GLU A 129 -16.78 4.47 7.88
C GLU A 129 -15.46 5.23 8.01
N GLU A 130 -14.32 4.56 7.81
CA GLU A 130 -12.98 5.16 7.87
C GLU A 130 -12.56 5.77 6.50
N LEU A 131 -13.33 5.53 5.43
CA LEU A 131 -13.04 6.05 4.10
C LEU A 131 -13.34 7.54 3.93
N ILE A 132 -14.05 8.15 4.86
CA ILE A 132 -14.36 9.59 4.86
C ILE A 132 -13.89 10.20 6.15
N PHE A 133 -12.98 11.17 6.06
CA PHE A 133 -12.52 11.94 7.20
C PHE A 133 -12.66 13.45 6.92
N ARG A 134 -13.13 14.20 7.92
CA ARG A 134 -13.26 15.67 7.84
C ARG A 134 -12.81 16.28 9.14
N GLY A 135 -11.96 17.29 9.05
CA GLY A 135 -11.47 18.00 10.23
C GLY A 135 -10.61 19.21 9.88
N PRO A 136 -10.31 20.05 10.87
CA PRO A 136 -9.38 21.14 10.69
C PRO A 136 -7.97 20.61 10.43
N ALA A 137 -7.23 21.28 9.54
CA ALA A 137 -5.85 20.91 9.24
C ALA A 137 -4.89 21.54 10.24
N ARG A 138 -4.01 20.72 10.82
CA ARG A 138 -2.82 21.16 11.56
C ARG A 138 -1.58 20.89 10.72
N VAL A 139 -0.95 21.95 10.24
CA VAL A 139 0.12 21.86 9.25
C VAL A 139 1.49 22.00 9.92
N PHE A 140 2.41 21.12 9.53
CA PHE A 140 3.81 21.10 9.94
C PHE A 140 4.72 21.12 8.72
N GLU A 141 5.86 21.79 8.83
CA GLU A 141 6.82 21.93 7.73
C GLU A 141 7.84 20.79 7.65
N CYS A 142 7.87 19.91 8.67
CA CYS A 142 8.70 18.71 8.73
C CYS A 142 8.11 17.68 9.69
N GLU A 143 8.59 16.42 9.61
CA GLU A 143 8.15 15.35 10.50
C GLU A 143 8.55 15.60 11.95
N GLU A 144 9.71 16.19 12.21
CA GLU A 144 10.22 16.43 13.56
C GLU A 144 9.26 17.30 14.38
N ASP A 145 8.77 18.40 13.80
CA ASP A 145 7.82 19.29 14.47
C ASP A 145 6.47 18.60 14.71
N ALA A 146 6.00 17.82 13.73
CA ALA A 146 4.79 17.03 13.89
C ALA A 146 4.95 15.96 14.98
N PHE A 147 6.09 15.27 15.01
CA PHE A 147 6.39 14.27 16.02
C PHE A 147 6.43 14.86 17.45
N GLU A 148 7.10 15.99 17.64
CA GLU A 148 7.14 16.66 18.96
C GLU A 148 5.74 17.13 19.38
N ALA A 149 4.93 17.65 18.46
CA ALA A 149 3.53 18.01 18.75
C ALA A 149 2.71 16.77 19.16
N VAL A 150 2.83 15.66 18.42
CA VAL A 150 2.13 14.40 18.73
C VAL A 150 2.61 13.82 20.05
N LYS A 151 3.91 13.78 20.30
CA LYS A 151 4.52 13.31 21.54
C LYS A 151 4.03 14.12 22.75
N GLY A 152 3.94 15.45 22.60
CA GLY A 152 3.41 16.37 23.62
C GLY A 152 1.89 16.39 23.74
N ARG A 153 1.15 15.65 22.91
CA ARG A 153 -0.32 15.68 22.78
C ARG A 153 -0.87 17.09 22.46
N ASN A 154 -0.13 17.86 21.67
CA ASN A 154 -0.49 19.20 21.25
C ASN A 154 -1.33 19.15 19.94
N TYR A 155 -2.36 18.34 19.92
CA TYR A 155 -3.32 18.18 18.85
C TYR A 155 -4.65 17.70 19.43
N GLU A 156 -5.72 17.77 18.64
CA GLU A 156 -7.07 17.38 19.07
C GLU A 156 -7.60 16.20 18.24
N GLU A 157 -8.52 15.45 18.84
CA GLU A 157 -9.28 14.41 18.14
C GLU A 157 -10.11 15.06 17.01
N GLY A 158 -10.09 14.47 15.82
CA GLY A 158 -10.78 15.00 14.64
C GLY A 158 -9.92 15.91 13.76
N GLU A 159 -8.69 16.23 14.16
CA GLU A 159 -7.79 17.00 13.30
C GLU A 159 -7.17 16.15 12.17
N VAL A 160 -6.81 16.84 11.08
CA VAL A 160 -5.97 16.31 10.00
C VAL A 160 -4.56 16.87 10.17
N ILE A 161 -3.61 16.05 10.57
CA ILE A 161 -2.20 16.40 10.64
C ILE A 161 -1.62 16.35 9.22
N VAL A 162 -1.06 17.45 8.77
CA VAL A 162 -0.46 17.61 7.45
C VAL A 162 1.03 17.88 7.63
N ILE A 163 1.87 16.96 7.14
CA ILE A 163 3.33 17.10 7.15
C ILE A 163 3.78 17.32 5.72
N ARG A 164 4.41 18.44 5.43
CA ARG A 164 4.85 18.82 4.09
C ARG A 164 6.35 19.04 4.00
N ASN A 165 6.88 19.22 2.79
CA ASN A 165 8.30 19.35 2.46
C ASN A 165 9.14 18.10 2.77
N GLU A 166 8.51 16.92 2.81
CA GLU A 166 9.16 15.61 3.00
C GLU A 166 9.22 14.79 1.70
N GLY A 167 8.61 15.32 0.63
CA GLY A 167 8.60 14.72 -0.70
C GLY A 167 9.86 15.03 -1.51
N PRO A 168 10.03 14.43 -2.72
CA PRO A 168 11.22 14.58 -3.54
C PRO A 168 11.38 15.99 -4.16
N ALA A 169 10.30 16.70 -4.38
CA ALA A 169 10.32 18.04 -4.97
C ALA A 169 10.47 19.11 -3.89
N GLY A 170 11.68 19.37 -3.43
CA GLY A 170 11.98 20.41 -2.44
C GLY A 170 12.19 19.91 -1.00
N GLY A 171 12.09 18.61 -0.78
CA GLY A 171 12.34 17.93 0.50
C GLY A 171 13.50 16.95 0.44
N PRO A 172 13.71 16.15 1.52
CA PRO A 172 14.81 15.17 1.59
C PRO A 172 14.55 13.90 0.76
N GLY A 173 13.49 13.85 -0.04
CA GLY A 173 13.09 12.71 -0.84
C GLY A 173 11.95 11.91 -0.21
N MET A 174 11.89 10.62 -0.48
CA MET A 174 10.79 9.72 -0.09
C MET A 174 10.88 9.29 1.39
N ARG A 175 10.90 10.25 2.30
CA ARG A 175 10.99 9.99 3.73
C ARG A 175 9.72 9.35 4.29
N GLU A 176 9.87 8.34 5.14
CA GLU A 176 8.75 7.68 5.85
C GLU A 176 8.36 8.44 7.12
N MET A 177 7.07 8.73 7.29
CA MET A 177 6.51 9.36 8.49
C MET A 177 6.31 8.32 9.62
N LEU A 178 7.37 7.57 9.94
CA LEU A 178 7.27 6.43 10.85
C LEU A 178 7.14 6.84 12.31
N ALA A 179 7.87 7.85 12.76
CA ALA A 179 7.86 8.28 14.14
C ALA A 179 6.49 8.86 14.54
N THR A 180 5.94 9.72 13.71
CA THR A 180 4.64 10.34 13.92
C THR A 180 3.50 9.31 13.88
N THR A 181 3.50 8.40 12.89
CA THR A 181 2.48 7.33 12.81
C THR A 181 2.55 6.38 14.00
N ALA A 182 3.75 6.00 14.44
CA ALA A 182 3.93 5.13 15.61
C ALA A 182 3.45 5.80 16.90
N ALA A 183 3.73 7.09 17.07
CA ALA A 183 3.29 7.86 18.24
C ALA A 183 1.76 7.98 18.30
N LEU A 184 1.10 8.34 17.19
CA LEU A 184 -0.37 8.39 17.09
C LEU A 184 -1.01 7.04 17.39
N SER A 185 -0.46 5.97 16.82
CA SER A 185 -0.92 4.60 17.03
C SER A 185 -0.75 4.18 18.50
N GLY A 186 0.41 4.46 19.10
CA GLY A 186 0.70 4.17 20.51
C GLY A 186 -0.20 4.94 21.49
N GLN A 187 -0.71 6.10 21.09
CA GLN A 187 -1.67 6.90 21.87
C GLN A 187 -3.13 6.49 21.65
N GLY A 188 -3.40 5.51 20.78
CA GLY A 188 -4.75 5.07 20.44
C GLY A 188 -5.52 6.04 19.53
N MET A 189 -4.81 6.94 18.83
CA MET A 189 -5.40 8.00 18.01
C MET A 189 -5.47 7.67 16.52
N GLY A 190 -4.98 6.51 16.10
CA GLY A 190 -4.87 6.12 14.69
C GLY A 190 -6.17 6.07 13.89
N LYS A 191 -7.34 6.05 14.57
CA LYS A 191 -8.67 6.14 13.93
C LYS A 191 -9.37 7.48 14.17
N LYS A 192 -8.77 8.36 14.95
CA LYS A 192 -9.36 9.60 15.46
C LYS A 192 -8.73 10.85 14.85
N VAL A 193 -7.58 10.69 14.23
CA VAL A 193 -6.80 11.73 13.57
C VAL A 193 -6.36 11.21 12.23
N ALA A 194 -6.53 12.00 11.16
CA ALA A 194 -5.98 11.68 9.85
C ALA A 194 -4.56 12.24 9.72
N LEU A 195 -3.71 11.57 8.93
CA LEU A 195 -2.35 12.01 8.66
C LEU A 195 -2.13 12.05 7.14
N ILE A 196 -1.64 13.18 6.65
CA ILE A 196 -1.34 13.43 5.24
C ILE A 196 0.10 13.92 5.12
N THR A 197 0.82 13.49 4.09
CA THR A 197 2.18 13.94 3.79
C THR A 197 2.46 13.91 2.29
N ASP A 198 3.34 14.75 1.82
CA ASP A 198 3.97 14.68 0.51
C ASP A 198 5.21 13.75 0.49
N GLY A 199 5.64 13.27 1.66
CA GLY A 199 6.55 12.14 1.79
C GLY A 199 5.81 10.81 1.56
N ARG A 200 6.08 9.80 2.40
CA ARG A 200 5.38 8.51 2.32
C ARG A 200 5.17 7.87 3.70
N PHE A 201 4.33 6.85 3.73
CA PHE A 201 4.16 5.99 4.89
C PHE A 201 4.86 4.66 4.68
N SER A 202 5.31 4.04 5.78
CA SER A 202 5.87 2.70 5.74
C SER A 202 4.85 1.67 5.24
N GLY A 203 5.32 0.63 4.54
CA GLY A 203 4.50 -0.52 4.16
C GLY A 203 3.88 -1.25 5.35
N ALA A 204 4.46 -1.11 6.55
CA ALA A 204 3.94 -1.67 7.80
C ALA A 204 2.83 -0.81 8.44
N THR A 205 2.59 0.39 7.96
CA THR A 205 1.50 1.25 8.45
C THR A 205 0.15 0.64 8.06
N ARG A 206 -0.74 0.52 9.03
CA ARG A 206 -2.14 0.18 8.79
C ARG A 206 -2.84 1.42 8.20
N GLY A 207 -3.60 1.22 7.14
CA GLY A 207 -4.28 2.28 6.40
C GLY A 207 -5.09 3.27 7.21
#